data_bd4838a87d81eef7132cdf55bad80bc4
#
_entry.id   bd4838a87d81eef7132cdf55bad80bc4
#
_cell.length_a   1.000
_cell.length_b   1.000
_cell.length_c   1.000
_cell.angle_alpha   90.00
_cell.angle_beta   90.00
_cell.angle_gamma   90.00
#
_symmetry.space_group_name_H-M   'P 1'
#
loop_
_entity.id
_entity.type
_entity.pdbx_description
1 polymer ?
#
loop_
_entity_poly.entity_id
_entity_poly.type
_entity_poly.pdbx_seq_one_letter_code
_entity_poly.pdbx_strand_id
1 'polypeptide(L)'
;YTILIDPNTTIPTQKSQVFSTAADNQPSVEIHVLQGERSMAADNKTIGKFHLDGIPPSPRGVPQVEVSFDIDANGLIQVKAVDKATNKEQSIRIEASSGLFEEDIEKMKKEAEANADTDLKIKEEVEKVNAADSLIFQTEKQLKEYGDKIPEEKKKPIDEALTELKTAHAAKDLATI
;
A
#
# COMPACT_ATOMS: atom_id res chain seq x y z
N TYR A 1 -3.16 0.82 0.89
CA TYR A 1 -4.26 -0.05 0.44
C TYR A 1 -4.25 -0.14 -1.08
N THR A 2 -4.37 -1.38 -1.59
CA THR A 2 -4.39 -1.66 -3.03
C THR A 2 -5.49 -2.67 -3.31
N ILE A 3 -6.32 -2.40 -4.31
CA ILE A 3 -7.32 -3.35 -4.79
C ILE A 3 -6.60 -4.36 -5.71
N LEU A 4 -6.67 -5.65 -5.38
CA LEU A 4 -6.10 -6.72 -6.19
C LEU A 4 -7.16 -7.43 -7.04
N ILE A 5 -8.33 -7.58 -6.50
CA ILE A 5 -9.45 -8.25 -7.18
C ILE A 5 -10.60 -7.25 -7.26
N ASP A 6 -10.99 -6.93 -8.48
CA ASP A 6 -12.06 -5.97 -8.73
C ASP A 6 -13.44 -6.55 -8.35
N PRO A 7 -14.41 -5.69 -8.02
CA PRO A 7 -15.79 -6.11 -7.82
C PRO A 7 -16.32 -6.89 -9.05
N ASN A 8 -17.15 -7.89 -8.80
CA ASN A 8 -17.78 -8.73 -9.83
C ASN A 8 -16.78 -9.56 -10.68
N THR A 9 -15.55 -9.77 -10.21
CA THR A 9 -14.62 -10.70 -10.85
C THR A 9 -15.18 -12.12 -10.78
N THR A 10 -15.17 -12.81 -11.92
CA THR A 10 -15.62 -14.22 -12.00
C THR A 10 -14.66 -15.14 -11.25
N ILE A 11 -15.19 -16.06 -10.46
CA ILE A 11 -14.44 -17.11 -9.76
C ILE A 11 -14.53 -18.45 -10.52
N PRO A 12 -13.49 -19.30 -10.48
CA PRO A 12 -12.25 -19.12 -9.72
C PRO A 12 -11.33 -18.04 -10.32
N THR A 13 -10.54 -17.37 -9.48
CA THR A 13 -9.59 -16.35 -9.91
C THR A 13 -8.34 -16.33 -9.06
N GLN A 14 -7.22 -15.96 -9.67
CA GLN A 14 -5.94 -15.77 -8.98
C GLN A 14 -5.32 -14.44 -9.40
N LYS A 15 -4.85 -13.68 -8.41
CA LYS A 15 -4.15 -12.41 -8.62
C LYS A 15 -2.97 -12.31 -7.66
N SER A 16 -1.88 -11.71 -8.11
CA SER A 16 -0.73 -11.42 -7.26
C SER A 16 -0.18 -10.03 -7.51
N GLN A 17 0.43 -9.47 -6.47
CA GLN A 17 1.12 -8.19 -6.54
C GLN A 17 2.32 -8.19 -5.61
N VAL A 18 3.38 -7.49 -6.03
CA VAL A 18 4.58 -7.30 -5.22
C VAL A 18 4.46 -6.00 -4.44
N PHE A 19 4.69 -6.11 -3.14
CA PHE A 19 4.75 -5.00 -2.19
C PHE A 19 6.16 -4.87 -1.63
N SER A 20 6.43 -3.76 -0.95
CA SER A 20 7.68 -3.52 -0.29
C SER A 20 7.48 -2.99 1.13
N THR A 21 8.59 -2.84 1.89
CA THR A 21 8.55 -2.29 3.24
C THR A 21 8.40 -0.78 3.22
N ALA A 22 7.70 -0.24 4.23
CA ALA A 22 7.47 1.19 4.42
C ALA A 22 8.54 1.87 5.30
N ALA A 23 9.30 1.08 6.09
CA ALA A 23 10.34 1.55 6.98
C ALA A 23 11.66 0.82 6.74
N ASP A 24 12.77 1.48 7.10
CA ASP A 24 14.10 0.87 7.05
C ASP A 24 14.22 -0.24 8.09
N ASN A 25 14.90 -1.32 7.71
CA ASN A 25 15.16 -2.49 8.56
C ASN A 25 13.89 -3.11 9.17
N GLN A 26 12.77 -3.03 8.47
CA GLN A 26 11.50 -3.61 8.90
C GLN A 26 11.58 -5.15 8.86
N PRO A 27 11.51 -5.85 10.02
CA PRO A 27 11.75 -7.30 10.08
C PRO A 27 10.52 -8.13 9.71
N SER A 28 9.34 -7.51 9.67
CA SER A 28 8.07 -8.17 9.36
C SER A 28 7.13 -7.25 8.59
N VAL A 29 6.19 -7.86 7.83
CA VAL A 29 5.10 -7.16 7.14
C VAL A 29 3.77 -7.74 7.59
N GLU A 30 2.84 -6.88 8.00
CA GLU A 30 1.45 -7.27 8.24
C GLU A 30 0.68 -7.28 6.91
N ILE A 31 0.08 -8.42 6.61
CA ILE A 31 -0.86 -8.56 5.51
C ILE A 31 -2.27 -8.45 6.07
N HIS A 32 -2.94 -7.34 5.74
CA HIS A 32 -4.29 -7.03 6.16
C HIS A 32 -5.24 -7.22 4.98
N VAL A 33 -6.04 -8.27 5.03
CA VAL A 33 -6.99 -8.63 3.97
C VAL A 33 -8.33 -7.98 4.24
N LEU A 34 -8.80 -7.22 3.27
CA LEU A 34 -10.00 -6.40 3.36
C LEU A 34 -10.99 -6.77 2.25
N GLN A 35 -12.26 -6.59 2.54
CA GLN A 35 -13.37 -6.71 1.58
C GLN A 35 -14.20 -5.43 1.61
N GLY A 36 -14.45 -4.83 0.44
CA GLY A 36 -15.25 -3.62 0.28
C GLY A 36 -14.79 -2.77 -0.88
N GLU A 37 -15.54 -1.73 -1.17
CA GLU A 37 -15.35 -0.84 -2.32
C GLU A 37 -14.91 0.58 -1.90
N ARG A 38 -14.68 0.83 -0.59
CA ARG A 38 -14.22 2.13 -0.09
C ARG A 38 -12.74 2.33 -0.39
N SER A 39 -12.35 3.58 -0.66
CA SER A 39 -10.97 3.94 -1.02
C SER A 39 -9.97 3.80 0.14
N MET A 40 -10.45 3.90 1.39
CA MET A 40 -9.60 3.77 2.58
C MET A 40 -9.73 2.40 3.22
N ALA A 41 -8.61 1.85 3.70
CA ALA A 41 -8.59 0.54 4.35
C ALA A 41 -9.48 0.46 5.60
N ALA A 42 -9.55 1.55 6.37
CA ALA A 42 -10.33 1.60 7.61
C ALA A 42 -11.85 1.48 7.39
N ASP A 43 -12.32 1.84 6.20
CA ASP A 43 -13.74 1.85 5.84
C ASP A 43 -14.21 0.54 5.19
N ASN A 44 -13.30 -0.44 5.06
CA ASN A 44 -13.60 -1.76 4.51
C ASN A 44 -13.60 -2.82 5.61
N LYS A 45 -14.33 -3.91 5.36
CA LYS A 45 -14.43 -5.03 6.30
C LYS A 45 -13.15 -5.84 6.33
N THR A 46 -12.55 -6.01 7.51
CA THR A 46 -11.43 -6.93 7.70
C THR A 46 -11.93 -8.38 7.62
N ILE A 47 -11.33 -9.17 6.73
CA ILE A 47 -11.62 -10.60 6.57
C ILE A 47 -10.47 -11.49 7.02
N GLY A 48 -9.27 -10.94 7.16
CA GLY A 48 -8.12 -11.66 7.68
C GLY A 48 -6.91 -10.76 7.94
N LYS A 49 -6.05 -11.21 8.86
CA LYS A 49 -4.75 -10.59 9.13
C LYS A 49 -3.72 -11.67 9.43
N PHE A 50 -2.52 -11.49 8.91
CA PHE A 50 -1.38 -12.33 9.26
C PHE A 50 -0.06 -11.57 9.04
N HIS A 51 1.04 -12.11 9.58
CA HIS A 51 2.36 -11.48 9.48
C HIS A 51 3.31 -12.39 8.73
N LEU A 52 4.14 -11.78 7.88
CA LEU A 52 5.31 -12.42 7.30
C LEU A 52 6.56 -11.90 8.02
N ASP A 53 7.18 -12.78 8.80
CA ASP A 53 8.35 -12.43 9.62
C ASP A 53 9.66 -12.86 8.98
N GLY A 54 10.76 -12.26 9.48
CA GLY A 54 12.11 -12.64 9.10
C GLY A 54 12.55 -12.10 7.75
N ILE A 55 12.09 -10.91 7.42
CA ILE A 55 12.60 -10.12 6.31
C ILE A 55 13.98 -9.59 6.71
N PRO A 56 15.02 -9.76 5.88
CA PRO A 56 16.36 -9.26 6.19
C PRO A 56 16.38 -7.73 6.32
N PRO A 57 17.20 -7.19 7.24
CA PRO A 57 17.39 -5.74 7.34
C PRO A 57 17.79 -5.14 6.00
N SER A 58 17.01 -4.19 5.53
CA SER A 58 17.21 -3.51 4.25
C SER A 58 16.57 -2.13 4.27
N PRO A 59 17.03 -1.17 3.47
CA PRO A 59 16.35 0.10 3.30
C PRO A 59 14.89 -0.11 2.84
N ARG A 60 14.00 0.80 3.24
CA ARG A 60 12.60 0.78 2.77
C ARG A 60 12.53 0.75 1.24
N GLY A 61 11.56 0.03 0.69
CA GLY A 61 11.38 -0.11 -0.74
C GLY A 61 12.27 -1.15 -1.42
N VAL A 62 13.26 -1.74 -0.72
CA VAL A 62 14.16 -2.77 -1.28
C VAL A 62 13.57 -4.19 -1.16
N PRO A 63 13.04 -4.63 0.01
CA PRO A 63 12.44 -5.95 0.12
C PRO A 63 11.25 -6.11 -0.84
N GLN A 64 11.09 -7.30 -1.42
CA GLN A 64 9.99 -7.62 -2.32
C GLN A 64 9.16 -8.75 -1.71
N VAL A 65 7.95 -8.42 -1.30
CA VAL A 65 6.97 -9.36 -0.78
C VAL A 65 5.85 -9.54 -1.79
N GLU A 66 5.79 -10.72 -2.38
CA GLU A 66 4.71 -11.08 -3.31
C GLU A 66 3.52 -11.59 -2.51
N VAL A 67 2.38 -10.92 -2.65
CA VAL A 67 1.11 -11.33 -2.06
C VAL A 67 0.21 -11.85 -3.17
N SER A 68 -0.21 -13.11 -3.06
CA SER A 68 -1.12 -13.76 -3.99
C SER A 68 -2.45 -14.10 -3.33
N PHE A 69 -3.51 -13.86 -4.07
CA PHE A 69 -4.88 -14.23 -3.73
C PHE A 69 -5.33 -15.33 -4.69
N ASP A 70 -5.83 -16.41 -4.14
CA ASP A 70 -6.44 -17.50 -4.87
C ASP A 70 -7.86 -17.71 -4.34
N ILE A 71 -8.86 -17.52 -5.21
CA ILE A 71 -10.28 -17.74 -4.88
C ILE A 71 -10.78 -18.93 -5.69
N ASP A 72 -11.16 -19.99 -5.02
CA ASP A 72 -11.68 -21.18 -5.68
C ASP A 72 -13.15 -21.01 -6.13
N ALA A 73 -13.67 -22.01 -6.83
CA ALA A 73 -15.05 -22.03 -7.32
C ALA A 73 -16.11 -22.01 -6.19
N ASN A 74 -15.73 -22.32 -4.96
CA ASN A 74 -16.62 -22.28 -3.80
C ASN A 74 -16.55 -20.95 -3.05
N GLY A 75 -15.71 -20.00 -3.54
CA GLY A 75 -15.51 -18.72 -2.90
C GLY A 75 -14.54 -18.76 -1.72
N LEU A 76 -13.80 -19.85 -1.53
CA LEU A 76 -12.77 -19.94 -0.51
C LEU A 76 -11.56 -19.12 -0.96
N ILE A 77 -11.10 -18.24 -0.09
CA ILE A 77 -9.98 -17.35 -0.34
C ILE A 77 -8.74 -17.88 0.35
N GLN A 78 -7.69 -18.12 -0.41
CA GLN A 78 -6.35 -18.38 0.12
C GLN A 78 -5.46 -17.18 -0.18
N VAL A 79 -4.88 -16.59 0.84
CA VAL A 79 -3.92 -15.47 0.71
C VAL A 79 -2.56 -15.95 1.16
N LYS A 80 -1.57 -15.78 0.29
CA LYS A 80 -0.19 -16.20 0.53
C LYS A 80 0.74 -15.00 0.34
N ALA A 81 1.67 -14.81 1.27
CA ALA A 81 2.73 -13.82 1.18
C ALA A 81 4.08 -14.52 1.14
N VAL A 82 4.95 -14.11 0.21
CA VAL A 82 6.30 -14.69 0.01
C VAL A 82 7.32 -13.56 -0.07
N ASP A 83 8.33 -13.60 0.80
CA ASP A 83 9.53 -12.75 0.62
C ASP A 83 10.42 -13.35 -0.47
N LYS A 84 10.61 -12.61 -1.57
CA LYS A 84 11.39 -13.08 -2.74
C LYS A 84 12.88 -13.26 -2.45
N ALA A 85 13.43 -12.61 -1.44
CA ALA A 85 14.84 -12.72 -1.10
C ALA A 85 15.15 -14.00 -0.31
N THR A 86 14.27 -14.36 0.64
CA THR A 86 14.49 -15.51 1.54
C THR A 86 13.64 -16.73 1.21
N ASN A 87 12.64 -16.58 0.32
CA ASN A 87 11.58 -17.56 0.05
C ASN A 87 10.77 -17.96 1.29
N LYS A 88 10.80 -17.15 2.34
CA LYS A 88 9.90 -17.33 3.47
C LYS A 88 8.48 -17.01 3.06
N GLU A 89 7.57 -17.85 3.49
CA GLU A 89 6.16 -17.71 3.15
C GLU A 89 5.26 -17.87 4.38
N GLN A 90 4.14 -17.17 4.32
CA GLN A 90 3.00 -17.35 5.23
C GLN A 90 1.72 -17.26 4.44
N SER A 91 0.70 -17.95 4.91
CA SER A 91 -0.61 -17.95 4.27
C SER A 91 -1.74 -18.01 5.28
N ILE A 92 -2.89 -17.49 4.86
CA ILE A 92 -4.15 -17.63 5.59
C ILE A 92 -5.22 -18.16 4.63
N ARG A 93 -6.10 -19.00 5.15
CA ARG A 93 -7.30 -19.49 4.48
C ARG A 93 -8.51 -18.80 5.09
N ILE A 94 -9.33 -18.20 4.25
CA ILE A 94 -10.53 -17.46 4.65
C ILE A 94 -11.72 -18.14 3.98
N GLU A 95 -12.65 -18.66 4.80
CA GLU A 95 -13.86 -19.29 4.28
C GLU A 95 -14.88 -18.23 3.87
N ALA A 96 -15.57 -18.45 2.75
CA ALA A 96 -16.62 -17.57 2.23
C ALA A 96 -17.80 -17.40 3.22
N SER A 97 -17.95 -18.33 4.17
CA SER A 97 -18.99 -18.32 5.20
C SER A 97 -18.82 -17.28 6.30
N SER A 98 -17.78 -16.47 6.28
CA SER A 98 -17.69 -15.30 7.17
C SER A 98 -18.69 -14.18 6.78
N GLY A 99 -19.71 -14.58 6.05
CA GLY A 99 -21.06 -14.05 5.89
C GLY A 99 -21.17 -12.52 5.83
N LEU A 100 -21.08 -11.99 4.62
CA LEU A 100 -21.88 -10.81 4.33
C LEU A 100 -23.26 -11.33 3.90
N PHE A 101 -24.31 -10.99 4.64
CA PHE A 101 -25.67 -11.14 4.16
C PHE A 101 -25.87 -10.20 2.97
N GLU A 102 -26.81 -10.51 2.04
CA GLU A 102 -27.10 -9.64 0.90
C GLU A 102 -27.39 -8.19 1.35
N GLU A 103 -28.06 -8.04 2.50
CA GLU A 103 -28.34 -6.73 3.11
C GLU A 103 -27.05 -5.96 3.48
N ASP A 104 -26.02 -6.65 3.99
CA ASP A 104 -24.72 -6.03 4.32
C ASP A 104 -23.99 -5.58 3.05
N ILE A 105 -24.06 -6.39 1.98
CA ILE A 105 -23.46 -6.06 0.68
C ILE A 105 -24.14 -4.83 0.07
N GLU A 106 -25.46 -4.79 0.08
CA GLU A 106 -26.21 -3.62 -0.41
C GLU A 106 -25.92 -2.36 0.40
N LYS A 107 -25.81 -2.50 1.73
CA LYS A 107 -25.46 -1.39 2.61
C LYS A 107 -24.05 -0.87 2.29
N MET A 108 -23.07 -1.76 2.18
CA MET A 108 -21.68 -1.39 1.83
C MET A 108 -21.59 -0.69 0.47
N LYS A 109 -22.36 -1.15 -0.54
CA LYS A 109 -22.42 -0.49 -1.85
C LYS A 109 -23.02 0.90 -1.76
N LYS A 110 -24.13 1.07 -1.07
CA LYS A 110 -24.78 2.38 -0.86
C LYS A 110 -23.87 3.34 -0.09
N GLU A 111 -23.14 2.84 0.92
CA GLU A 111 -22.16 3.64 1.67
C GLU A 111 -20.98 4.05 0.78
N ALA A 112 -20.50 3.17 -0.08
CA ALA A 112 -19.44 3.47 -1.05
C ALA A 112 -19.89 4.53 -2.06
N GLU A 113 -21.08 4.39 -2.63
CA GLU A 113 -21.65 5.38 -3.56
C GLU A 113 -21.87 6.74 -2.89
N ALA A 114 -22.43 6.75 -1.67
CA ALA A 114 -22.71 7.99 -0.94
C ALA A 114 -21.44 8.77 -0.54
N ASN A 115 -20.32 8.07 -0.38
CA ASN A 115 -19.05 8.67 0.03
C ASN A 115 -18.03 8.78 -1.11
N ALA A 116 -18.39 8.39 -2.34
CA ALA A 116 -17.46 8.30 -3.47
C ALA A 116 -16.65 9.60 -3.70
N ASP A 117 -17.32 10.76 -3.69
CA ASP A 117 -16.66 12.05 -3.89
C ASP A 117 -15.71 12.43 -2.73
N THR A 118 -16.10 12.10 -1.50
CA THR A 118 -15.29 12.37 -0.31
C THR A 118 -14.10 11.43 -0.27
N ASP A 119 -14.31 10.16 -0.55
CA ASP A 119 -13.28 9.13 -0.61
C ASP A 119 -12.25 9.42 -1.71
N LEU A 120 -12.71 9.92 -2.86
CA LEU A 120 -11.84 10.32 -3.95
C LEU A 120 -10.90 11.45 -3.52
N LYS A 121 -11.44 12.49 -2.88
CA LYS A 121 -10.63 13.61 -2.36
C LYS A 121 -9.60 13.14 -1.33
N ILE A 122 -10.02 12.34 -0.37
CA ILE A 122 -9.12 11.80 0.66
C ILE A 122 -8.02 10.95 0.02
N LYS A 123 -8.37 10.13 -0.97
CA LYS A 123 -7.41 9.32 -1.72
C LYS A 123 -6.38 10.18 -2.44
N GLU A 124 -6.82 11.22 -3.18
CA GLU A 124 -5.94 12.16 -3.88
C GLU A 124 -5.00 12.89 -2.91
N GLU A 125 -5.51 13.32 -1.76
CA GLU A 125 -4.70 13.94 -0.71
C GLU A 125 -3.61 13.00 -0.18
N VAL A 126 -3.98 11.75 0.14
CA VAL A 126 -3.04 10.73 0.60
C VAL A 126 -2.01 10.38 -0.49
N GLU A 127 -2.42 10.28 -1.74
CA GLU A 127 -1.53 10.00 -2.86
C GLU A 127 -0.50 11.13 -3.07
N LYS A 128 -0.91 12.39 -2.96
CA LYS A 128 0.00 13.54 -3.03
C LYS A 128 1.03 13.52 -1.90
N VAL A 129 0.59 13.32 -0.66
CA VAL A 129 1.49 13.22 0.49
C VAL A 129 2.49 12.08 0.35
N ASN A 130 2.04 10.90 -0.11
CA ASN A 130 2.90 9.75 -0.34
C ASN A 130 3.88 9.98 -1.51
N ALA A 131 3.45 10.65 -2.56
CA ALA A 131 4.32 11.01 -3.68
C ALA A 131 5.43 11.98 -3.24
N ALA A 132 5.08 12.97 -2.42
CA ALA A 132 6.05 13.90 -1.83
C ALA A 132 7.07 13.17 -0.94
N ASP A 133 6.62 12.25 -0.06
CA ASP A 133 7.53 11.44 0.78
C ASP A 133 8.48 10.60 -0.07
N SER A 134 7.97 9.96 -1.11
CA SER A 134 8.79 9.17 -2.03
C SER A 134 9.82 10.02 -2.77
N LEU A 135 9.43 11.21 -3.23
CA LEU A 135 10.33 12.14 -3.91
C LEU A 135 11.41 12.67 -2.97
N ILE A 136 11.06 13.04 -1.74
CA ILE A 136 12.01 13.45 -0.69
C ILE A 136 13.04 12.35 -0.49
N PHE A 137 12.59 11.12 -0.27
CA PHE A 137 13.49 9.99 -0.02
C PHE A 137 14.42 9.69 -1.21
N GLN A 138 13.89 9.69 -2.44
CA GLN A 138 14.69 9.47 -3.63
C GLN A 138 15.73 10.57 -3.85
N THR A 139 15.33 11.82 -3.65
CA THR A 139 16.23 12.98 -3.80
C THR A 139 17.35 12.95 -2.74
N GLU A 140 17.01 12.68 -1.48
CA GLU A 140 18.03 12.51 -0.41
C GLU A 140 19.02 11.39 -0.71
N LYS A 141 18.52 10.25 -1.19
CA LYS A 141 19.35 9.13 -1.57
C LYS A 141 20.30 9.51 -2.70
N GLN A 142 19.81 10.16 -3.74
CA GLN A 142 20.62 10.62 -4.87
C GLN A 142 21.63 11.67 -4.44
N LEU A 143 21.28 12.62 -3.59
CA LEU A 143 22.21 13.61 -3.04
C LEU A 143 23.30 12.96 -2.18
N LYS A 144 22.97 11.90 -1.45
CA LYS A 144 23.94 11.15 -0.66
C LYS A 144 24.89 10.31 -1.53
N GLU A 145 24.39 9.73 -2.62
CA GLU A 145 25.19 8.87 -3.51
C GLU A 145 26.05 9.69 -4.51
N TYR A 146 25.54 10.81 -4.97
CA TYR A 146 26.14 11.59 -6.07
C TYR A 146 26.43 13.04 -5.72
N GLY A 147 26.13 13.50 -4.50
CA GLY A 147 26.24 14.90 -4.08
C GLY A 147 27.66 15.47 -4.21
N ASP A 148 28.69 14.62 -4.08
CA ASP A 148 30.10 15.00 -4.27
C ASP A 148 30.49 15.20 -5.76
N LYS A 149 29.65 14.67 -6.67
CA LYS A 149 29.85 14.79 -8.14
C LYS A 149 29.03 15.92 -8.76
N ILE A 150 28.13 16.54 -8.00
CA ILE A 150 27.28 17.62 -8.46
C ILE A 150 27.94 18.95 -8.13
N PRO A 151 28.13 19.88 -9.08
CA PRO A 151 28.63 21.22 -8.81
C PRO A 151 27.75 21.94 -7.78
N GLU A 152 28.37 22.69 -6.87
CA GLU A 152 27.66 23.39 -5.78
C GLU A 152 26.57 24.34 -6.28
N GLU A 153 26.78 24.97 -7.43
CA GLU A 153 25.77 25.85 -8.06
C GLU A 153 24.48 25.13 -8.43
N LYS A 154 24.55 23.82 -8.75
CA LYS A 154 23.39 22.99 -9.06
C LYS A 154 22.82 22.29 -7.85
N LYS A 155 23.64 22.09 -6.82
CA LYS A 155 23.20 21.45 -5.57
C LYS A 155 22.32 22.37 -4.72
N LYS A 156 22.68 23.66 -4.61
CA LYS A 156 21.91 24.65 -3.83
C LYS A 156 20.42 24.69 -4.16
N PRO A 157 20.00 24.87 -5.43
CA PRO A 157 18.56 24.92 -5.74
C PRO A 157 17.84 23.59 -5.45
N ILE A 158 18.54 22.46 -5.53
CA ILE A 158 17.97 21.14 -5.18
C ILE A 158 17.75 21.04 -3.67
N ASP A 159 18.73 21.49 -2.86
CA ASP A 159 18.64 21.47 -1.40
C ASP A 159 17.55 22.45 -0.90
N GLU A 160 17.41 23.61 -1.53
CA GLU A 160 16.35 24.58 -1.23
C GLU A 160 14.96 23.99 -1.53
N ALA A 161 14.75 23.48 -2.74
CA ALA A 161 13.49 22.84 -3.14
C ALA A 161 13.15 21.62 -2.27
N LEU A 162 14.17 20.82 -1.92
CA LEU A 162 13.98 19.67 -1.01
C LEU A 162 13.55 20.13 0.38
N THR A 163 14.10 21.23 0.88
CA THR A 163 13.75 21.79 2.19
C THR A 163 12.33 22.35 2.18
N GLU A 164 11.92 23.04 1.12
CA GLU A 164 10.56 23.53 0.94
C GLU A 164 9.56 22.35 0.89
N LEU A 165 9.86 21.34 0.09
CA LEU A 165 9.01 20.14 -0.02
C LEU A 165 8.89 19.40 1.32
N LYS A 166 9.97 19.27 2.09
CA LYS A 166 9.94 18.68 3.44
C LYS A 166 9.06 19.48 4.39
N THR A 167 9.15 20.80 4.32
CA THR A 167 8.34 21.70 5.18
C THR A 167 6.86 21.57 4.83
N ALA A 168 6.52 21.62 3.54
CA ALA A 168 5.16 21.43 3.05
C ALA A 168 4.60 20.04 3.41
N HIS A 169 5.41 19.00 3.25
CA HIS A 169 5.05 17.63 3.63
C HIS A 169 4.79 17.48 5.14
N ALA A 170 5.65 18.06 6.00
CA ALA A 170 5.47 18.05 7.46
C ALA A 170 4.21 18.82 7.89
N ALA A 171 3.91 19.92 7.21
CA ALA A 171 2.70 20.71 7.45
C ALA A 171 1.44 20.10 6.80
N LYS A 172 1.58 19.07 5.95
CA LYS A 172 0.51 18.52 5.09
C LYS A 172 -0.17 19.59 4.24
N ASP A 173 0.61 20.54 3.76
CA ASP A 173 0.13 21.62 2.89
C ASP A 173 0.03 21.13 1.45
N LEU A 174 -1.16 20.65 1.10
CA LEU A 174 -1.49 20.09 -0.22
C LEU A 174 -1.44 21.12 -1.37
N ALA A 175 -1.44 22.41 -1.06
CA ALA A 175 -1.35 23.47 -2.06
C ALA A 175 0.11 23.73 -2.50
N THR A 176 1.06 23.42 -1.61
CA THR A 176 2.48 23.60 -1.84
C THR A 176 3.19 22.30 -2.27
N ILE A 177 2.60 21.15 -1.92
CA ILE A 177 3.04 19.82 -2.37
C ILE A 177 2.67 19.61 -3.84
#